data_44534501e633ec2c2ebe9f65d480a9ad
#
_entry.id   44534501e633ec2c2ebe9f65d480a9ad
#
_cell.length_a   1.000
_cell.length_b   1.000
_cell.length_c   1.000
_cell.angle_alpha   90.00
_cell.angle_beta   90.00
_cell.angle_gamma   90.00
#
_symmetry.space_group_name_H-M   'P 1'
#
loop_
_entity.id
_entity.type
_entity.pdbx_description
1 polymer ?
#
loop_
_entity_poly.entity_id
_entity_poly.type
_entity_poly.pdbx_seq_one_letter_code
_entity_poly.pdbx_strand_id
1 'polypeptide(L)'
;RKLIVVCAPSGARKTSIVRYLLENNPMLSFSVSATTRAKRAVETDGRDYYFLTVEEFQKRLADGEFLEWQEVYDGQYYGSLKSEVDRLGKEGKVVVFDVDVLGGLNIKKFYKNQALAIFIKPPTVECLKERLQNRGTETPESLQKRIDKAEYELSFEKQFDVVVVNDNLETARLETQKIISDFLCQK
;
A
#
# COMPACT_ATOMS: atom_id res chain seq x y z
N ARG A 1 3.88 18.90 -4.77
CA ARG A 1 2.90 17.80 -4.68
C ARG A 1 3.42 16.76 -3.69
N LYS A 2 2.64 16.42 -2.66
CA LYS A 2 3.04 15.48 -1.61
C LYS A 2 2.21 14.19 -1.70
N LEU A 3 2.86 13.06 -1.44
CA LEU A 3 2.25 11.73 -1.48
C LEU A 3 2.67 10.95 -0.23
N ILE A 4 1.80 10.03 0.18
CA ILE A 4 2.04 9.12 1.31
C ILE A 4 2.02 7.69 0.78
N VAL A 5 3.06 6.94 1.08
CA VAL A 5 3.15 5.51 0.75
C VAL A 5 3.20 4.73 2.06
N VAL A 6 2.25 3.82 2.25
CA VAL A 6 2.17 2.98 3.45
C VAL A 6 2.38 1.54 3.03
N CYS A 7 3.41 0.92 3.57
CA CYS A 7 3.75 -0.48 3.33
C CYS A 7 3.88 -1.24 4.64
N ALA A 8 3.67 -2.52 4.58
CA ALA A 8 3.83 -3.41 5.73
C ALA A 8 3.95 -4.85 5.26
N PRO A 9 4.63 -5.70 6.02
CA PRO A 9 4.53 -7.14 5.80
C PRO A 9 3.11 -7.63 6.12
N SER A 10 2.72 -8.75 5.53
CA SER A 10 1.45 -9.40 5.85
C SER A 10 1.32 -9.65 7.35
N GLY A 11 0.16 -9.37 7.94
CA GLY A 11 -0.07 -9.53 9.37
C GLY A 11 0.26 -8.33 10.25
N ALA A 12 0.77 -7.23 9.70
CA ALA A 12 1.08 -6.01 10.46
C ALA A 12 -0.14 -5.11 10.75
N ARG A 13 -1.32 -5.47 10.27
CA ARG A 13 -2.59 -4.72 10.43
C ARG A 13 -2.57 -3.32 9.81
N LYS A 14 -1.92 -3.18 8.67
CA LYS A 14 -1.82 -1.93 7.91
C LYS A 14 -3.18 -1.32 7.56
N THR A 15 -4.13 -2.13 7.12
CA THR A 15 -5.46 -1.69 6.66
C THR A 15 -6.20 -0.86 7.71
N SER A 16 -6.13 -1.26 8.97
CA SER A 16 -6.77 -0.52 10.07
C SER A 16 -6.17 0.87 10.25
N ILE A 17 -4.87 1.01 10.07
CA ILE A 17 -4.17 2.30 10.17
C ILE A 17 -4.51 3.18 8.98
N VAL A 18 -4.44 2.66 7.77
CA VAL A 18 -4.78 3.41 6.54
C VAL A 18 -6.22 3.91 6.58
N ARG A 19 -7.17 3.06 6.98
CA ARG A 19 -8.57 3.45 7.13
C ARG A 19 -8.74 4.60 8.11
N TYR A 20 -8.12 4.50 9.28
CA TYR A 20 -8.15 5.56 10.30
C TYR A 20 -7.62 6.88 9.74
N LEU A 21 -6.51 6.87 9.02
CA LEU A 21 -5.91 8.07 8.41
C LEU A 21 -6.86 8.73 7.43
N LEU A 22 -7.49 7.96 6.56
CA LEU A 22 -8.43 8.47 5.56
C LEU A 22 -9.71 9.03 6.20
N GLU A 23 -10.23 8.39 7.24
CA GLU A 23 -11.43 8.84 7.96
C GLU A 23 -11.20 10.14 8.75
N ASN A 24 -9.98 10.37 9.22
CA ASN A 24 -9.65 11.52 10.08
C ASN A 24 -8.94 12.67 9.34
N ASN A 25 -8.67 12.52 8.04
CA ASN A 25 -7.96 13.53 7.25
C ASN A 25 -8.65 13.74 5.89
N PRO A 26 -9.58 14.69 5.79
CA PRO A 26 -10.32 14.92 4.53
C PRO A 26 -9.44 15.28 3.33
N MET A 27 -8.22 15.76 3.57
CA MET A 27 -7.26 16.08 2.50
C MET A 27 -6.60 14.84 1.90
N LEU A 28 -6.59 13.72 2.63
CA LEU A 28 -6.03 12.47 2.13
C LEU A 28 -7.03 11.75 1.23
N SER A 29 -6.56 11.19 0.14
CA SER A 29 -7.37 10.38 -0.75
C SER A 29 -6.62 9.14 -1.19
N PHE A 30 -7.32 8.02 -1.18
CA PHE A 30 -6.77 6.75 -1.58
C PHE A 30 -6.57 6.70 -3.10
N SER A 31 -5.42 6.19 -3.54
CA SER A 31 -5.16 5.94 -4.95
C SER A 31 -5.89 4.66 -5.39
N VAL A 32 -6.77 4.80 -6.38
CA VAL A 32 -7.47 3.65 -6.96
C VAL A 32 -6.53 2.88 -7.88
N SER A 33 -6.29 1.61 -7.58
CA SER A 33 -5.42 0.74 -8.38
C SER A 33 -6.15 0.19 -9.60
N ALA A 34 -5.39 -0.13 -10.65
CA ALA A 34 -5.87 -0.89 -11.80
C ALA A 34 -5.67 -2.39 -11.59
N THR A 35 -6.58 -3.20 -12.12
CA THR A 35 -6.47 -4.66 -12.07
C THR A 35 -7.10 -5.31 -13.29
N THR A 36 -6.58 -6.47 -13.66
CA THR A 36 -7.17 -7.34 -14.70
C THR A 36 -8.07 -8.44 -14.12
N ARG A 37 -8.16 -8.51 -12.80
CA ARG A 37 -9.11 -9.39 -12.13
C ARG A 37 -10.54 -8.98 -12.48
N ALA A 38 -11.41 -9.95 -12.70
CA ALA A 38 -12.83 -9.69 -12.94
C ALA A 38 -13.47 -8.94 -11.76
N LYS A 39 -14.31 -7.97 -12.08
CA LYS A 39 -15.06 -7.18 -11.11
C LYS A 39 -16.08 -8.09 -10.36
N ARG A 40 -16.10 -7.98 -9.05
CA ARG A 40 -17.13 -8.61 -8.21
C ARG A 40 -18.42 -7.80 -8.25
N ALA A 41 -19.56 -8.46 -7.94
CA ALA A 41 -20.88 -7.80 -8.02
C ALA A 41 -21.00 -6.54 -7.16
N VAL A 42 -20.35 -6.52 -6.00
CA VAL A 42 -20.39 -5.40 -5.04
C VAL A 42 -19.37 -4.29 -5.33
N GLU A 43 -18.47 -4.53 -6.28
CA GLU A 43 -17.42 -3.56 -6.63
C GLU A 43 -17.89 -2.61 -7.74
N THR A 44 -17.34 -1.40 -7.72
CA THR A 44 -17.62 -0.34 -8.71
C THR A 44 -16.33 0.02 -9.43
N ASP A 45 -16.38 0.01 -10.77
CA ASP A 45 -15.27 0.46 -11.61
C ASP A 45 -14.97 1.95 -11.38
N GLY A 46 -13.69 2.28 -11.29
CA GLY A 46 -13.22 3.64 -11.01
C GLY A 46 -13.30 4.05 -9.54
N ARG A 47 -13.87 3.22 -8.69
CA ARG A 47 -13.96 3.45 -7.24
C ARG A 47 -13.15 2.43 -6.44
N ASP A 48 -13.45 1.15 -6.62
CA ASP A 48 -12.73 0.07 -5.93
C ASP A 48 -11.44 -0.28 -6.66
N TYR A 49 -11.54 -0.39 -7.97
CA TYR A 49 -10.44 -0.57 -8.92
C TYR A 49 -10.81 0.05 -10.26
N TYR A 50 -9.80 0.31 -11.08
CA TYR A 50 -9.97 0.43 -12.52
C TYR A 50 -9.86 -0.98 -13.12
N PHE A 51 -10.97 -1.56 -13.53
CA PHE A 51 -11.03 -2.90 -14.09
C PHE A 51 -10.68 -2.86 -15.59
N LEU A 52 -9.55 -3.45 -15.95
CA LEU A 52 -9.00 -3.46 -17.31
C LEU A 52 -8.95 -4.89 -17.84
N THR A 53 -8.96 -5.03 -19.16
CA THR A 53 -8.56 -6.29 -19.80
C THR A 53 -7.03 -6.46 -19.69
N VAL A 54 -6.54 -7.69 -19.87
CA VAL A 54 -5.09 -7.95 -19.89
C VAL A 54 -4.41 -7.14 -20.98
N GLU A 55 -5.03 -7.05 -22.16
CA GLU A 55 -4.52 -6.28 -23.32
C GLU A 55 -4.44 -4.78 -22.99
N GLU A 56 -5.47 -4.21 -22.39
CA GLU A 56 -5.48 -2.80 -21.96
C GLU A 56 -4.40 -2.52 -20.92
N PHE A 57 -4.25 -3.43 -19.95
CA PHE A 57 -3.22 -3.31 -18.91
C PHE A 57 -1.82 -3.33 -19.52
N GLN A 58 -1.55 -4.29 -20.39
CA GLN A 58 -0.26 -4.43 -21.06
C GLN A 58 0.06 -3.24 -21.96
N LYS A 59 -0.93 -2.71 -22.66
CA LYS A 59 -0.77 -1.51 -23.49
C LYS A 59 -0.36 -0.30 -22.62
N ARG A 60 -1.07 -0.06 -21.53
CA ARG A 60 -0.76 1.05 -20.60
C ARG A 60 0.60 0.86 -19.94
N LEU A 61 0.99 -0.38 -19.69
CA LEU A 61 2.31 -0.71 -19.17
C LEU A 61 3.41 -0.36 -20.17
N ALA A 62 3.23 -0.72 -21.44
CA ALA A 62 4.16 -0.38 -22.52
C ALA A 62 4.26 1.14 -22.75
N ASP A 63 3.16 1.87 -22.56
CA ASP A 63 3.09 3.33 -22.65
C ASP A 63 3.67 4.05 -21.41
N GLY A 64 4.16 3.29 -20.41
CA GLY A 64 4.79 3.85 -19.21
C GLY A 64 3.84 4.54 -18.24
N GLU A 65 2.56 4.19 -18.24
CA GLU A 65 1.51 4.82 -17.43
C GLU A 65 1.51 4.37 -15.96
N PHE A 66 2.20 3.29 -15.62
CA PHE A 66 2.24 2.74 -14.27
C PHE A 66 3.44 3.23 -13.46
N LEU A 67 3.21 3.50 -12.17
CA LEU A 67 4.24 3.76 -11.16
C LEU A 67 4.86 2.47 -10.65
N GLU A 68 4.03 1.46 -10.46
CA GLU A 68 4.38 0.11 -10.04
C GLU A 68 3.32 -0.85 -10.56
N TRP A 69 3.68 -2.11 -10.69
CA TRP A 69 2.75 -3.17 -11.06
C TRP A 69 3.31 -4.52 -10.66
N GLN A 70 2.43 -5.50 -10.51
CA GLN A 70 2.83 -6.88 -10.24
C GLN A 70 1.80 -7.86 -10.81
N GLU A 71 2.29 -9.02 -11.18
CA GLU A 71 1.47 -10.19 -11.48
C GLU A 71 1.32 -11.01 -10.20
N VAL A 72 0.10 -11.10 -9.66
CA VAL A 72 -0.17 -11.80 -8.40
C VAL A 72 -0.46 -13.27 -8.65
N TYR A 73 -1.27 -13.54 -9.68
CA TYR A 73 -1.55 -14.87 -10.20
C TYR A 73 -1.39 -14.82 -11.71
N ASP A 74 -1.23 -15.98 -12.34
CA ASP A 74 -1.07 -16.06 -13.79
C ASP A 74 -2.19 -15.32 -14.52
N GLY A 75 -1.82 -14.29 -15.28
CA GLY A 75 -2.73 -13.42 -16.01
C GLY A 75 -3.48 -12.38 -15.16
N GLN A 76 -3.25 -12.31 -13.86
CA GLN A 76 -3.85 -11.30 -12.96
C GLN A 76 -2.85 -10.26 -12.53
N TYR A 77 -3.03 -9.06 -13.05
CA TYR A 77 -2.17 -7.91 -12.80
C TYR A 77 -2.83 -6.90 -11.90
N TYR A 78 -2.01 -6.21 -11.10
CA TYR A 78 -2.39 -5.06 -10.28
C TYR A 78 -1.35 -3.97 -10.46
N GLY A 79 -1.77 -2.72 -10.47
CA GLY A 79 -0.83 -1.62 -10.60
C GLY A 79 -1.40 -0.27 -10.20
N SER A 80 -0.51 0.69 -9.97
CA SER A 80 -0.83 2.06 -9.61
C SER A 80 -0.53 2.98 -10.79
N LEU A 81 -1.54 3.76 -11.21
CA LEU A 81 -1.46 4.64 -12.37
C LEU A 81 -0.94 6.04 -12.00
N LYS A 82 -0.05 6.58 -12.82
CA LYS A 82 0.42 7.98 -12.72
C LYS A 82 -0.73 8.97 -12.87
N SER A 83 -1.69 8.68 -13.75
CA SER A 83 -2.87 9.52 -13.98
C SER A 83 -3.74 9.70 -12.74
N GLU A 84 -3.77 8.74 -11.83
CA GLU A 84 -4.51 8.83 -10.58
C GLU A 84 -3.90 9.89 -9.65
N VAL A 85 -2.56 9.94 -9.58
CA VAL A 85 -1.85 11.00 -8.85
C VAL A 85 -2.17 12.36 -9.42
N ASP A 86 -2.18 12.51 -10.73
CA ASP A 86 -2.49 13.77 -11.39
C ASP A 86 -3.95 14.20 -11.15
N ARG A 87 -4.88 13.26 -11.24
CA ARG A 87 -6.29 13.51 -10.98
C ARG A 87 -6.51 14.03 -9.56
N LEU A 88 -6.05 13.30 -8.56
CA LEU A 88 -6.19 13.65 -7.15
C LEU A 88 -5.45 14.94 -6.80
N GLY A 89 -4.28 15.16 -7.40
CA GLY A 89 -3.52 16.41 -7.24
C GLY A 89 -4.27 17.64 -7.76
N LYS A 90 -5.01 17.52 -8.87
CA LYS A 90 -5.86 18.60 -9.39
C LYS A 90 -7.04 18.91 -8.47
N GLU A 91 -7.51 17.90 -7.73
CA GLU A 91 -8.56 18.06 -6.71
C GLU A 91 -8.02 18.63 -5.38
N GLY A 92 -6.72 18.94 -5.30
CA GLY A 92 -6.08 19.43 -4.08
C GLY A 92 -5.88 18.36 -3.00
N LYS A 93 -5.95 17.09 -3.38
CA LYS A 93 -5.79 15.97 -2.46
C LYS A 93 -4.34 15.52 -2.33
N VAL A 94 -4.01 14.99 -1.16
CA VAL A 94 -2.77 14.26 -0.92
C VAL A 94 -3.04 12.78 -1.14
N VAL A 95 -2.28 12.18 -2.04
CA VAL A 95 -2.49 10.78 -2.44
C VAL A 95 -1.89 9.82 -1.43
N VAL A 96 -2.66 8.83 -1.01
CA VAL A 96 -2.23 7.74 -0.15
C VAL A 96 -2.20 6.44 -0.95
N PHE A 97 -1.05 5.78 -0.95
CA PHE A 97 -0.86 4.46 -1.52
C PHE A 97 -0.80 3.41 -0.42
N ASP A 98 -1.62 2.39 -0.54
CA ASP A 98 -1.57 1.16 0.24
C ASP A 98 -1.13 0.03 -0.69
N VAL A 99 0.16 -0.18 -0.79
CA VAL A 99 0.79 -1.09 -1.74
C VAL A 99 1.77 -2.03 -1.02
N ASP A 100 2.23 -3.06 -1.72
CA ASP A 100 3.27 -3.92 -1.18
C ASP A 100 4.62 -3.19 -1.06
N VAL A 101 5.57 -3.82 -0.38
CA VAL A 101 6.86 -3.20 -0.05
C VAL A 101 7.63 -2.79 -1.31
N LEU A 102 7.74 -3.66 -2.29
CA LEU A 102 8.49 -3.37 -3.53
C LEU A 102 7.81 -2.30 -4.36
N GLY A 103 6.48 -2.36 -4.48
CA GLY A 103 5.69 -1.33 -5.16
C GLY A 103 5.85 0.04 -4.50
N GLY A 104 5.81 0.07 -3.17
CA GLY A 104 6.00 1.30 -2.40
C GLY A 104 7.39 1.91 -2.59
N LEU A 105 8.42 1.10 -2.61
CA LEU A 105 9.79 1.57 -2.87
C LEU A 105 9.95 2.11 -4.30
N ASN A 106 9.29 1.51 -5.28
CA ASN A 106 9.28 2.02 -6.65
C ASN A 106 8.59 3.40 -6.72
N ILE A 107 7.48 3.59 -6.03
CA ILE A 107 6.81 4.90 -5.94
C ILE A 107 7.71 5.92 -5.26
N LYS A 108 8.35 5.56 -4.16
CA LYS A 108 9.31 6.44 -3.46
C LYS A 108 10.47 6.84 -4.37
N LYS A 109 11.03 5.90 -5.11
CA LYS A 109 12.12 6.15 -6.05
C LYS A 109 11.72 7.14 -7.15
N PHE A 110 10.48 7.05 -7.63
CA PHE A 110 9.96 7.93 -8.66
C PHE A 110 9.72 9.36 -8.15
N TYR A 111 9.06 9.51 -7.00
CA TYR A 111 8.69 10.82 -6.45
C TYR A 111 9.71 11.41 -5.47
N LYS A 112 10.67 10.64 -5.03
CA LYS A 112 11.77 11.10 -4.13
C LYS A 112 11.22 11.82 -2.88
N ASN A 113 11.66 13.06 -2.65
CA ASN A 113 11.27 13.85 -1.47
C ASN A 113 9.79 14.28 -1.45
N GLN A 114 9.09 14.18 -2.56
CA GLN A 114 7.65 14.44 -2.60
C GLN A 114 6.83 13.32 -1.93
N ALA A 115 7.40 12.12 -1.80
CA ALA A 115 6.75 10.98 -1.18
C ALA A 115 7.33 10.68 0.20
N LEU A 116 6.46 10.52 1.17
CA LEU A 116 6.79 9.98 2.49
C LEU A 116 6.50 8.48 2.49
N ALA A 117 7.52 7.66 2.63
CA ALA A 117 7.39 6.20 2.69
C ALA A 117 7.40 5.72 4.14
N ILE A 118 6.29 5.17 4.59
CA ILE A 118 6.07 4.68 5.94
C ILE A 118 6.03 3.16 5.91
N PHE A 119 6.81 2.53 6.76
CA PHE A 119 6.81 1.09 6.97
C PHE A 119 6.18 0.76 8.31
N ILE A 120 5.11 -0.02 8.29
CA ILE A 120 4.43 -0.48 9.50
C ILE A 120 4.84 -1.92 9.76
N LYS A 121 5.37 -2.19 10.95
CA LYS A 121 5.82 -3.52 11.32
C LYS A 121 5.21 -4.00 12.64
N PRO A 122 5.04 -5.32 12.82
CA PRO A 122 4.70 -5.88 14.13
C PRO A 122 5.88 -5.70 15.10
N PRO A 123 5.65 -5.75 16.41
CA PRO A 123 6.72 -5.58 17.40
C PRO A 123 7.81 -6.67 17.33
N THR A 124 7.40 -7.90 16.97
CA THR A 124 8.31 -9.04 16.82
C THR A 124 7.90 -9.91 15.64
N VAL A 125 8.82 -10.74 15.15
CA VAL A 125 8.54 -11.76 14.12
C VAL A 125 7.57 -12.81 14.66
N GLU A 126 7.70 -13.18 15.94
CA GLU A 126 6.79 -14.11 16.62
C GLU A 126 5.36 -13.60 16.63
N CYS A 127 5.16 -12.33 16.94
CA CYS A 127 3.85 -11.69 16.90
C CYS A 127 3.25 -11.72 15.49
N LEU A 128 4.07 -11.51 14.47
CA LEU A 128 3.65 -11.61 13.06
C LEU A 128 3.21 -13.04 12.73
N LYS A 129 3.96 -14.04 13.13
CA LYS A 129 3.62 -15.46 12.94
C LYS A 129 2.29 -15.80 13.61
N GLU A 130 2.09 -15.39 14.86
CA GLU A 130 0.82 -15.60 15.58
C GLU A 130 -0.37 -14.94 14.85
N ARG A 131 -0.20 -13.71 14.38
CA ARG A 131 -1.26 -12.99 13.64
C ARG A 131 -1.62 -13.68 12.33
N LEU A 132 -0.65 -14.26 11.63
CA LEU A 132 -0.87 -15.03 10.41
C LEU A 132 -1.55 -16.38 10.70
N GLN A 133 -1.15 -17.07 11.75
CA GLN A 133 -1.76 -18.33 12.19
C GLN A 133 -3.23 -18.14 12.58
N ASN A 134 -3.55 -17.08 13.31
CA ASN A 134 -4.90 -16.81 13.82
C ASN A 134 -5.93 -16.47 12.74
N ARG A 135 -5.52 -16.25 11.49
CA ARG A 135 -6.45 -16.09 10.37
C ARG A 135 -7.18 -17.40 9.99
N GLY A 136 -6.67 -18.55 10.42
CA GLY A 136 -7.39 -19.84 10.45
C GLY A 136 -7.75 -20.48 9.10
N THR A 137 -7.38 -19.87 7.98
CA THR A 137 -7.77 -20.32 6.62
C THR A 137 -6.62 -20.95 5.84
N GLU A 138 -5.48 -21.21 6.49
CA GLU A 138 -4.24 -21.54 5.80
C GLU A 138 -3.80 -22.98 6.08
N THR A 139 -3.28 -23.64 5.04
CA THR A 139 -2.51 -24.88 5.22
C THR A 139 -1.15 -24.55 5.83
N PRO A 140 -0.48 -25.51 6.49
CA PRO A 140 0.88 -25.28 7.02
C PRO A 140 1.87 -24.79 5.96
N GLU A 141 1.76 -25.27 4.73
CA GLU A 141 2.63 -24.88 3.62
C GLU A 141 2.37 -23.43 3.18
N SER A 142 1.10 -23.02 3.06
CA SER A 142 0.76 -21.65 2.68
C SER A 142 1.12 -20.66 3.80
N LEU A 143 0.98 -21.06 5.06
CA LEU A 143 1.39 -20.27 6.21
C LEU A 143 2.91 -20.02 6.18
N GLN A 144 3.71 -21.05 5.92
CA GLN A 144 5.17 -20.92 5.82
C GLN A 144 5.59 -19.98 4.69
N LYS A 145 4.94 -20.05 3.54
CA LYS A 145 5.19 -19.13 2.43
C LYS A 145 4.90 -17.67 2.82
N ARG A 146 3.82 -17.43 3.57
CA ARG A 146 3.49 -16.09 4.06
C ARG A 146 4.49 -15.56 5.07
N ILE A 147 4.96 -16.42 5.97
CA ILE A 147 6.00 -16.08 6.94
C ILE A 147 7.29 -15.71 6.22
N ASP A 148 7.72 -16.53 5.26
CA ASP A 148 8.91 -16.28 4.47
C ASP A 148 8.83 -14.97 3.70
N LYS A 149 7.69 -14.70 3.09
CA LYS A 149 7.42 -13.43 2.39
C LYS A 149 7.49 -12.25 3.36
N ALA A 150 6.87 -12.37 4.53
CA ALA A 150 6.88 -11.31 5.53
C ALA A 150 8.29 -11.03 6.08
N GLU A 151 9.10 -12.05 6.30
CA GLU A 151 10.51 -11.88 6.69
C GLU A 151 11.33 -11.20 5.59
N TYR A 152 11.09 -11.56 4.32
CA TYR A 152 11.69 -10.90 3.18
C TYR A 152 11.29 -9.42 3.10
N GLU A 153 10.01 -9.11 3.27
CA GLU A 153 9.50 -7.75 3.28
C GLU A 153 10.09 -6.91 4.43
N LEU A 154 10.25 -7.50 5.63
CA LEU A 154 10.90 -6.86 6.79
C LEU A 154 12.36 -6.47 6.50
N SER A 155 13.04 -7.18 5.63
CA SER A 155 14.43 -6.86 5.27
C SER A 155 14.60 -5.50 4.58
N PHE A 156 13.52 -4.92 4.07
CA PHE A 156 13.52 -3.63 3.38
C PHE A 156 13.23 -2.43 4.29
N GLU A 157 12.98 -2.63 5.60
CA GLU A 157 12.55 -1.56 6.49
C GLU A 157 13.46 -0.33 6.50
N LYS A 158 14.77 -0.52 6.35
CA LYS A 158 15.76 0.57 6.35
C LYS A 158 15.67 1.48 5.10
N GLN A 159 15.00 1.05 4.06
CA GLN A 159 14.82 1.84 2.84
C GLN A 159 13.61 2.78 2.92
N PHE A 160 12.85 2.72 3.99
CA PHE A 160 11.72 3.61 4.25
C PHE A 160 12.14 4.84 5.05
N ASP A 161 11.39 5.93 4.89
CA ASP A 161 11.67 7.16 5.61
C ASP A 161 11.38 7.03 7.12
N VAL A 162 10.32 6.31 7.46
CA VAL A 162 9.88 6.11 8.84
C VAL A 162 9.37 4.69 9.03
N VAL A 163 9.66 4.14 10.20
CA VAL A 163 9.14 2.85 10.66
C VAL A 163 8.22 3.07 11.85
N VAL A 164 7.00 2.55 11.76
CA VAL A 164 6.01 2.56 12.85
C VAL A 164 5.82 1.15 13.36
N VAL A 165 6.06 0.94 14.64
CA VAL A 165 5.82 -0.35 15.28
C VAL A 165 4.36 -0.45 15.72
N ASN A 166 3.61 -1.39 15.16
CA ASN A 166 2.22 -1.63 15.52
C ASN A 166 2.10 -2.70 16.61
N ASP A 167 2.46 -2.33 17.81
CA ASP A 167 2.21 -3.12 19.03
C ASP A 167 0.80 -2.81 19.57
N ASN A 168 0.55 -1.56 19.89
CA ASN A 168 -0.78 -1.03 20.22
C ASN A 168 -1.33 -0.28 19.02
N LEU A 169 -2.49 -0.70 18.52
CA LEU A 169 -3.08 -0.14 17.30
C LEU A 169 -3.40 1.36 17.43
N GLU A 170 -3.95 1.78 18.57
CA GLU A 170 -4.30 3.19 18.79
C GLU A 170 -3.04 4.07 18.82
N THR A 171 -2.01 3.64 19.53
CA THR A 171 -0.72 4.34 19.57
C THR A 171 -0.10 4.43 18.18
N ALA A 172 -0.12 3.35 17.40
CA ALA A 172 0.39 3.33 16.03
C ALA A 172 -0.40 4.27 15.11
N ARG A 173 -1.72 4.35 15.25
CA ARG A 173 -2.58 5.29 14.52
C ARG A 173 -2.19 6.74 14.79
N LEU A 174 -2.06 7.11 16.07
CA LEU A 174 -1.72 8.46 16.49
C LEU A 174 -0.30 8.86 16.06
N GLU A 175 0.66 7.94 16.19
CA GLU A 175 2.04 8.14 15.74
C GLU A 175 2.10 8.37 14.22
N THR A 176 1.42 7.55 13.45
CA THR A 176 1.35 7.69 11.99
C THR A 176 0.68 8.99 11.58
N GLN A 177 -0.41 9.38 12.27
CA GLN A 177 -1.09 10.66 12.07
C GLN A 177 -0.14 11.84 12.26
N LYS A 178 0.64 11.83 13.34
CA LYS A 178 1.62 12.89 13.63
C LYS A 178 2.71 12.97 12.58
N ILE A 179 3.27 11.83 12.17
CA ILE A 179 4.30 11.75 11.14
C ILE A 179 3.80 12.38 9.84
N ILE A 180 2.59 12.05 9.42
CA ILE A 180 1.98 12.60 8.22
C ILE A 180 1.75 14.10 8.35
N SER A 181 1.21 14.56 9.48
CA SER A 181 0.99 16.00 9.73
C SER A 181 2.28 16.80 9.66
N ASP A 182 3.35 16.30 10.27
CA ASP A 182 4.66 16.94 10.25
C ASP A 182 5.22 17.01 8.82
N PHE A 183 5.08 15.93 8.05
CA PHE A 183 5.50 15.90 6.65
C PHE A 183 4.73 16.90 5.78
N LEU A 184 3.42 16.99 5.97
CA LEU A 184 2.57 17.91 5.20
C LEU A 184 2.84 19.38 5.54
N CYS A 185 3.30 19.68 6.75
CA CYS A 185 3.67 21.03 7.18
C CYS A 185 5.05 21.49 6.72
N GLN A 186 5.91 20.59 6.26
CA GLN A 186 7.21 20.96 5.69
C GLN A 186 7.03 21.73 4.37
N LYS A 187 7.76 22.83 4.20
CA LYS A 187 7.73 23.65 2.97
C LYS A 187 8.59 23.04 1.87
#